data_9791c05090b6a0c425cad13782e969c5
#
_entry.id   9791c05090b6a0c425cad13782e969c5
#
_cell.length_a   1.000
_cell.length_b   1.000
_cell.length_c   1.000
_cell.angle_alpha   90.00
_cell.angle_beta   90.00
_cell.angle_gamma   90.00
#
_symmetry.space_group_name_H-M   'P 1'
#
loop_
_entity.id
_entity.type
_entity.pdbx_description
1 polymer ?
#
loop_
_entity_poly.entity_id
_entity_poly.type
_entity_poly.pdbx_seq_one_letter_code
_entity_poly.pdbx_strand_id
1 'polypeptide(L)'
;MIGSTDSHTSLSTTDEANFFGKIAAVEPTADPIRFSEIITGRLTPDDPTDDQTHEQALAAGLAGVWARDNTREALWDAMKRKEVFATTGTRMRVRVFAGFDYVEEDLYRSDFARHGYANGVPMGGDLTAAADGEAPSLLIAALRDPDGANLDRIQVVKGWTNDDGSAAEQV
;
A
#
# COMPACT_ATOMS: atom_id res chain seq x y z
N MET A 1 4.63 5.08 2.93
CA MET A 1 4.01 3.81 3.37
C MET A 1 4.31 2.77 2.32
N ILE A 2 4.61 1.54 2.69
CA ILE A 2 4.86 0.42 1.77
C ILE A 2 4.17 -0.83 2.31
N GLY A 3 3.56 -1.65 1.45
CA GLY A 3 2.99 -2.93 1.81
C GLY A 3 4.06 -4.02 1.85
N SER A 4 3.95 -4.95 2.78
CA SER A 4 4.92 -6.03 2.96
C SER A 4 4.26 -7.23 3.63
N THR A 5 4.79 -8.42 3.40
CA THR A 5 4.40 -9.64 4.11
C THR A 5 5.07 -9.77 5.47
N ASP A 6 6.11 -9.00 5.73
CA ASP A 6 6.98 -9.12 6.90
C ASP A 6 7.68 -10.49 7.00
N SER A 7 7.80 -11.20 5.89
CA SER A 7 8.56 -12.45 5.85
C SER A 7 10.07 -12.18 5.90
N HIS A 8 10.77 -12.87 6.78
CA HIS A 8 12.22 -12.77 6.96
C HIS A 8 12.98 -13.87 6.22
N THR A 9 12.31 -14.68 5.42
CA THR A 9 12.90 -15.78 4.64
C THR A 9 13.30 -15.36 3.22
N SER A 10 12.99 -14.14 2.79
CA SER A 10 13.05 -13.67 1.39
C SER A 10 12.12 -14.45 0.42
N LEU A 11 11.29 -15.32 0.93
CA LEU A 11 10.29 -16.11 0.21
C LEU A 11 8.91 -15.60 0.61
N SER A 12 8.49 -14.48 0.03
CA SER A 12 7.19 -13.90 0.34
C SER A 12 6.08 -14.54 -0.48
N THR A 13 4.93 -14.77 0.15
CA THR A 13 3.71 -15.23 -0.50
C THR A 13 2.50 -14.57 0.15
N THR A 14 1.44 -14.41 -0.62
CA THR A 14 0.12 -13.99 -0.14
C THR A 14 -0.86 -15.17 -0.08
N ASP A 15 -0.41 -16.36 -0.40
CA ASP A 15 -1.20 -17.58 -0.47
C ASP A 15 -0.90 -18.44 0.76
N GLU A 16 -1.89 -18.64 1.62
CA GLU A 16 -1.76 -19.48 2.82
C GLU A 16 -1.34 -20.91 2.50
N ALA A 17 -1.83 -21.47 1.39
CA ALA A 17 -1.45 -22.82 0.96
C ALA A 17 0.02 -22.92 0.53
N ASN A 18 0.66 -21.78 0.28
CA ASN A 18 2.06 -21.70 -0.15
C ASN A 18 2.94 -20.94 0.86
N PHE A 19 2.64 -21.07 2.14
CA PHE A 19 3.37 -20.42 3.21
C PHE A 19 4.71 -21.11 3.49
N PHE A 20 5.80 -20.35 3.51
CA PHE A 20 7.16 -20.85 3.69
C PHE A 20 7.74 -20.64 5.10
N GLY A 21 7.03 -19.98 5.98
CA GLY A 21 7.48 -19.62 7.32
C GLY A 21 7.83 -18.15 7.49
N LYS A 22 7.88 -17.69 8.72
CA LYS A 22 8.14 -16.29 9.09
C LYS A 22 9.63 -15.94 9.07
N ILE A 23 10.47 -16.79 9.62
CA ILE A 23 11.90 -16.56 9.82
C ILE A 23 12.73 -17.74 9.29
N ALA A 24 14.00 -17.48 8.98
CA ALA A 24 14.90 -18.50 8.42
C ALA A 24 15.20 -19.67 9.38
N ALA A 25 15.02 -19.50 10.68
CA ALA A 25 15.17 -20.58 11.65
C ALA A 25 14.08 -21.66 11.51
N VAL A 26 12.96 -21.31 10.88
CA VAL A 26 11.89 -22.24 10.50
C VAL A 26 11.99 -22.46 9.00
N GLU A 27 12.88 -23.34 8.61
CA GLU A 27 13.11 -23.67 7.21
C GLU A 27 11.83 -24.10 6.48
N PRO A 28 11.67 -23.76 5.21
CA PRO A 28 10.57 -24.29 4.40
C PRO A 28 10.55 -25.81 4.44
N THR A 29 9.48 -26.36 4.98
CA THR A 29 9.30 -27.80 5.17
C THR A 29 7.86 -28.19 4.88
N ALA A 30 7.63 -29.45 4.56
CA ALA A 30 6.29 -30.02 4.47
C ALA A 30 5.65 -30.27 5.84
N ASP A 31 6.42 -30.17 6.93
CA ASP A 31 5.91 -30.36 8.28
C ASP A 31 4.96 -29.21 8.68
N PRO A 32 3.76 -29.51 9.19
CA PRO A 32 2.82 -28.52 9.70
C PRO A 32 3.36 -27.61 10.82
N ILE A 33 4.44 -28.00 11.49
CA ILE A 33 5.08 -27.20 12.55
C ILE A 33 5.37 -25.75 12.09
N ARG A 34 5.66 -25.53 10.80
CA ARG A 34 5.89 -24.21 10.23
C ARG A 34 4.72 -23.23 10.35
N PHE A 35 3.50 -23.75 10.58
CA PHE A 35 2.30 -22.93 10.79
C PHE A 35 2.01 -22.74 12.27
N SER A 36 2.18 -23.80 13.05
CA SER A 36 1.69 -23.90 14.41
C SER A 36 2.72 -23.54 15.48
N GLU A 37 4.00 -23.43 15.10
CA GLU A 37 5.02 -23.05 16.07
C GLU A 37 4.84 -21.61 16.53
N ILE A 38 4.98 -21.39 17.83
CA ILE A 38 4.91 -20.05 18.44
C ILE A 38 6.22 -19.32 18.19
N ILE A 39 6.15 -18.17 17.49
CA ILE A 39 7.33 -17.38 17.15
C ILE A 39 7.80 -16.46 18.27
N THR A 40 6.87 -15.99 19.06
CA THR A 40 7.14 -15.10 20.20
C THR A 40 6.56 -15.71 21.44
N GLY A 41 7.26 -15.63 22.56
CA GLY A 41 6.62 -15.91 23.83
C GLY A 41 5.39 -15.02 24.01
N ARG A 42 4.52 -15.41 24.91
CA ARG A 42 3.31 -14.68 25.24
C ARG A 42 3.62 -13.20 25.50
N LEU A 43 2.88 -12.33 24.85
CA LEU A 43 2.95 -10.88 25.09
C LEU A 43 2.52 -10.56 26.53
N THR A 44 1.52 -11.32 27.03
CA THR A 44 1.07 -11.32 28.42
C THR A 44 1.40 -12.68 29.04
N PRO A 45 2.35 -12.80 29.97
CA PRO A 45 2.87 -14.11 30.44
C PRO A 45 1.85 -15.10 30.92
N ASP A 46 0.71 -14.63 31.44
CA ASP A 46 -0.34 -15.46 32.01
C ASP A 46 -1.57 -15.65 31.10
N ASP A 47 -1.57 -15.05 29.89
CA ASP A 47 -2.68 -15.18 28.93
C ASP A 47 -2.34 -16.17 27.80
N PRO A 48 -2.93 -17.36 27.78
CA PRO A 48 -2.69 -18.35 26.74
C PRO A 48 -3.25 -17.96 25.36
N THR A 49 -4.04 -16.89 25.29
CA THR A 49 -4.59 -16.40 24.01
C THR A 49 -3.66 -15.44 23.28
N ASP A 50 -2.55 -15.02 23.93
CA ASP A 50 -1.53 -14.12 23.36
C ASP A 50 -0.45 -14.86 22.55
N ASP A 51 -0.53 -16.18 22.45
CA ASP A 51 0.38 -16.96 21.64
C ASP A 51 0.15 -16.67 20.15
N GLN A 52 1.22 -16.26 19.45
CA GLN A 52 1.17 -16.04 18.02
C GLN A 52 1.93 -17.14 17.27
N THR A 53 1.26 -17.75 16.31
CA THR A 53 1.88 -18.71 15.40
C THR A 53 2.60 -17.98 14.26
N HIS A 54 3.48 -18.68 13.54
CA HIS A 54 4.18 -18.14 12.38
C HIS A 54 3.21 -17.60 11.31
N GLU A 55 2.09 -18.30 11.10
CA GLU A 55 1.08 -17.87 10.14
C GLU A 55 0.42 -16.54 10.54
N GLN A 56 0.08 -16.39 11.82
CA GLN A 56 -0.55 -15.16 12.34
C GLN A 56 0.38 -13.95 12.34
N ALA A 57 1.69 -14.17 12.31
CA ALA A 57 2.68 -13.10 12.34
C ALA A 57 3.07 -12.58 10.95
N LEU A 58 2.44 -13.06 9.90
CA LEU A 58 2.60 -12.57 8.54
C LEU A 58 1.41 -11.72 8.12
N ALA A 59 1.69 -10.75 7.27
CA ALA A 59 0.68 -10.01 6.56
C ALA A 59 0.78 -10.34 5.07
N ALA A 60 -0.35 -10.34 4.37
CA ALA A 60 -0.38 -10.56 2.92
C ALA A 60 -0.04 -9.28 2.12
N GLY A 61 0.53 -8.27 2.75
CA GLY A 61 0.75 -6.95 2.18
C GLY A 61 1.61 -6.95 0.92
N LEU A 62 1.21 -6.15 -0.06
CA LEU A 62 1.93 -5.94 -1.32
C LEU A 62 2.31 -4.47 -1.48
N ALA A 63 3.51 -4.23 -1.99
CA ALA A 63 3.93 -2.92 -2.48
C ALA A 63 3.60 -2.79 -3.96
N GLY A 64 2.74 -1.85 -4.32
CA GLY A 64 2.50 -1.48 -5.71
C GLY A 64 3.43 -0.35 -6.14
N VAL A 65 4.02 -0.45 -7.32
CA VAL A 65 4.99 0.54 -7.82
C VAL A 65 4.60 0.95 -9.23
N TRP A 66 4.42 2.25 -9.47
CA TRP A 66 4.20 2.82 -10.79
C TRP A 66 5.53 3.16 -11.46
N ALA A 67 6.09 2.19 -12.16
CA ALA A 67 7.33 2.32 -12.92
C ALA A 67 7.08 2.29 -14.42
N ARG A 68 8.01 2.85 -15.21
CA ARG A 68 7.94 2.82 -16.68
C ARG A 68 8.22 1.43 -17.25
N ASP A 69 9.16 0.72 -16.60
CA ASP A 69 9.63 -0.59 -17.01
C ASP A 69 9.83 -1.48 -15.78
N ASN A 70 9.75 -2.79 -15.96
CA ASN A 70 10.08 -3.76 -14.92
C ASN A 70 11.58 -4.02 -14.90
N THR A 71 12.36 -3.00 -14.58
CA THR A 71 13.80 -3.07 -14.37
C THR A 71 14.14 -2.56 -12.98
N ARG A 72 15.28 -2.97 -12.45
CA ARG A 72 15.75 -2.55 -11.12
C ARG A 72 15.82 -1.02 -11.01
N GLU A 73 16.36 -0.38 -12.02
CA GLU A 73 16.54 1.07 -12.08
C GLU A 73 15.20 1.80 -12.10
N ALA A 74 14.26 1.36 -12.95
CA ALA A 74 12.95 1.99 -13.07
C ALA A 74 12.11 1.81 -11.80
N LEU A 75 12.18 0.63 -11.17
CA LEU A 75 11.53 0.36 -9.89
C LEU A 75 12.12 1.22 -8.76
N TRP A 76 13.46 1.32 -8.70
CA TRP A 76 14.15 2.16 -7.73
C TRP A 76 13.75 3.62 -7.87
N ASP A 77 13.75 4.15 -9.09
CA ASP A 77 13.38 5.54 -9.37
C ASP A 77 11.93 5.83 -8.96
N ALA A 78 11.01 4.92 -9.24
CA ALA A 78 9.61 5.07 -8.85
C ALA A 78 9.43 5.04 -7.33
N MET A 79 10.11 4.14 -6.63
CA MET A 79 10.11 4.09 -5.17
C MET A 79 10.73 5.35 -4.55
N LYS A 80 11.81 5.87 -5.14
CA LYS A 80 12.46 7.10 -4.69
C LYS A 80 11.57 8.33 -4.88
N ARG A 81 10.78 8.37 -5.95
CA ARG A 81 9.75 9.40 -6.17
C ARG A 81 8.50 9.19 -5.32
N LYS A 82 8.42 8.12 -4.54
CA LYS A 82 7.27 7.73 -3.71
C LYS A 82 6.00 7.43 -4.53
N GLU A 83 6.15 7.10 -5.79
CA GLU A 83 5.05 6.75 -6.70
C GLU A 83 4.65 5.28 -6.48
N VAL A 84 4.22 5.02 -5.25
CA VAL A 84 3.95 3.68 -4.71
C VAL A 84 2.67 3.67 -3.90
N PHE A 85 2.07 2.49 -3.77
CA PHE A 85 0.93 2.24 -2.90
C PHE A 85 1.09 0.92 -2.17
N ALA A 86 0.25 0.69 -1.17
CA ALA A 86 0.24 -0.53 -0.38
C ALA A 86 -1.13 -1.19 -0.44
N THR A 87 -1.14 -2.51 -0.43
CA THR A 87 -2.35 -3.31 -0.19
C THR A 87 -2.15 -4.23 0.98
N THR A 88 -3.23 -4.78 1.51
CA THR A 88 -3.23 -5.77 2.59
C THR A 88 -3.34 -7.20 2.07
N GLY A 89 -2.97 -7.43 0.80
CA GLY A 89 -2.93 -8.77 0.20
C GLY A 89 -3.63 -8.85 -1.16
N THR A 90 -4.65 -8.06 -1.36
CA THR A 90 -5.36 -8.01 -2.64
C THR A 90 -4.53 -7.30 -3.70
N ARG A 91 -4.71 -7.69 -4.97
CA ARG A 91 -4.04 -7.07 -6.11
C ARG A 91 -4.82 -5.85 -6.65
N MET A 92 -5.42 -5.10 -5.73
CA MET A 92 -6.02 -3.81 -6.06
C MET A 92 -4.95 -2.85 -6.58
N ARG A 93 -5.37 -1.95 -7.47
CA ARG A 93 -4.51 -0.88 -7.97
C ARG A 93 -5.16 0.46 -7.71
N VAL A 94 -4.36 1.40 -7.23
CA VAL A 94 -4.79 2.78 -7.06
C VAL A 94 -3.77 3.71 -7.71
N ARG A 95 -4.26 4.74 -8.39
CA ARG A 95 -3.46 5.79 -8.97
C ARG A 95 -4.09 7.13 -8.71
N VAL A 96 -3.29 8.08 -8.24
CA VAL A 96 -3.78 9.41 -7.86
C VAL A 96 -2.88 10.47 -8.50
N PHE A 97 -3.52 11.51 -9.01
CA PHE A 97 -2.88 12.75 -9.38
C PHE A 97 -3.56 13.90 -8.66
N ALA A 98 -2.82 14.94 -8.32
CA ALA A 98 -3.34 16.16 -7.72
C ALA A 98 -2.99 17.36 -8.61
N GLY A 99 -3.94 18.24 -8.80
CA GLY A 99 -3.78 19.45 -9.63
C GLY A 99 -4.92 20.43 -9.36
N PHE A 100 -4.91 21.58 -10.02
CA PHE A 100 -5.94 22.60 -9.80
C PHE A 100 -6.94 22.66 -10.95
N ASP A 101 -6.60 22.15 -12.13
CA ASP A 101 -7.39 22.30 -13.36
C ASP A 101 -8.14 21.01 -13.78
N TYR A 102 -8.18 19.97 -12.93
CA TYR A 102 -8.91 18.75 -13.26
C TYR A 102 -10.41 18.96 -13.18
N VAL A 103 -11.12 18.42 -14.19
CA VAL A 103 -12.58 18.46 -14.31
C VAL A 103 -13.14 17.02 -14.37
N GLU A 104 -14.45 16.90 -14.19
CA GLU A 104 -15.12 15.58 -14.15
C GLU A 104 -14.90 14.75 -15.43
N GLU A 105 -14.84 15.40 -16.58
CA GLU A 105 -14.62 14.78 -17.88
C GLU A 105 -13.28 14.05 -17.97
N ASP A 106 -12.29 14.44 -17.20
CA ASP A 106 -10.95 13.83 -17.15
C ASP A 106 -10.99 12.39 -16.63
N LEU A 107 -12.01 12.02 -15.85
CA LEU A 107 -12.22 10.67 -15.35
C LEU A 107 -12.44 9.65 -16.48
N TYR A 108 -12.99 10.08 -17.60
CA TYR A 108 -13.37 9.21 -18.73
C TYR A 108 -12.31 9.16 -19.83
N ARG A 109 -11.16 9.78 -19.64
CA ARG A 109 -10.09 9.84 -20.64
C ARG A 109 -9.40 8.48 -20.80
N SER A 110 -9.22 8.05 -22.02
CA SER A 110 -8.43 6.85 -22.33
C SER A 110 -6.93 7.03 -22.04
N ASP A 111 -6.44 8.28 -22.01
CA ASP A 111 -5.07 8.64 -21.68
C ASP A 111 -4.90 9.20 -20.26
N PHE A 112 -5.72 8.73 -19.34
CA PHE A 112 -5.80 9.14 -17.93
C PHE A 112 -4.43 9.45 -17.30
N ALA A 113 -3.49 8.50 -17.37
CA ALA A 113 -2.18 8.67 -16.75
C ALA A 113 -1.35 9.79 -17.40
N ARG A 114 -1.36 9.86 -18.75
CA ARG A 114 -0.65 10.93 -19.47
C ARG A 114 -1.22 12.30 -19.14
N HIS A 115 -2.54 12.39 -19.08
CA HIS A 115 -3.24 13.62 -18.71
C HIS A 115 -2.90 14.02 -17.27
N GLY A 116 -2.92 13.05 -16.32
CA GLY A 116 -2.55 13.28 -14.93
C GLY A 116 -1.16 13.86 -14.76
N TYR A 117 -0.17 13.30 -15.46
CA TYR A 117 1.21 13.83 -15.43
C TYR A 117 1.38 15.20 -16.11
N ALA A 118 0.57 15.50 -17.11
CA ALA A 118 0.68 16.74 -17.84
C ALA A 118 0.08 17.95 -17.10
N ASN A 119 -0.92 17.70 -16.23
CA ASN A 119 -1.73 18.75 -15.60
C ASN A 119 -1.66 18.75 -14.08
N GLY A 120 -0.79 17.93 -13.47
CA GLY A 120 -0.64 17.85 -12.03
C GLY A 120 0.56 17.03 -11.60
N VAL A 121 0.56 16.66 -10.33
CA VAL A 121 1.60 15.83 -9.72
C VAL A 121 1.06 14.43 -9.41
N PRO A 122 1.85 13.37 -9.61
CA PRO A 122 1.46 12.03 -9.24
C PRO A 122 1.49 11.83 -7.72
N MET A 123 0.86 10.77 -7.26
CA MET A 123 0.96 10.30 -5.87
C MET A 123 2.43 10.24 -5.43
N GLY A 124 2.70 10.66 -4.20
CA GLY A 124 4.05 10.79 -3.64
C GLY A 124 4.76 12.10 -3.98
N GLY A 125 4.24 12.88 -4.93
CA GLY A 125 4.76 14.22 -5.27
C GLY A 125 4.25 15.30 -4.33
N ASP A 126 4.86 16.47 -4.44
CA ASP A 126 4.49 17.66 -3.69
C ASP A 126 3.80 18.65 -4.66
N LEU A 127 2.54 18.97 -4.36
CA LEU A 127 1.82 20.01 -5.10
C LEU A 127 2.25 21.38 -4.58
N THR A 128 2.65 22.26 -5.49
CA THR A 128 2.99 23.64 -5.12
C THR A 128 1.76 24.37 -4.59
N ALA A 129 1.99 25.35 -3.73
CA ALA A 129 0.90 26.14 -3.15
C ALA A 129 0.01 26.75 -4.24
N ALA A 130 -1.30 26.64 -4.01
CA ALA A 130 -2.31 27.30 -4.82
C ALA A 130 -2.24 28.83 -4.71
N ALA A 131 -2.87 29.51 -5.64
CA ALA A 131 -3.31 30.88 -5.40
C ALA A 131 -4.26 30.92 -4.20
N ASP A 132 -4.36 32.06 -3.53
CA ASP A 132 -5.18 32.23 -2.33
C ASP A 132 -6.62 31.74 -2.54
N GLY A 133 -7.04 30.76 -1.71
CA GLY A 133 -8.40 30.24 -1.69
C GLY A 133 -8.68 29.10 -2.69
N GLU A 134 -7.70 28.67 -3.47
CA GLU A 134 -7.87 27.58 -4.42
C GLU A 134 -7.61 26.22 -3.74
N ALA A 135 -8.54 25.28 -3.89
CA ALA A 135 -8.39 23.91 -3.41
C ALA A 135 -7.95 22.98 -4.54
N PRO A 136 -7.02 22.05 -4.31
CA PRO A 136 -6.63 21.09 -5.33
C PRO A 136 -7.75 20.08 -5.62
N SER A 137 -7.84 19.68 -6.88
CA SER A 137 -8.65 18.56 -7.32
C SER A 137 -7.80 17.28 -7.37
N LEU A 138 -8.40 16.15 -6.98
CA LEU A 138 -7.77 14.84 -7.05
C LEU A 138 -8.38 14.02 -8.19
N LEU A 139 -7.53 13.54 -9.08
CA LEU A 139 -7.91 12.60 -10.13
C LEU A 139 -7.52 11.20 -9.67
N ILE A 140 -8.52 10.38 -9.27
CA ILE A 140 -8.31 9.08 -8.66
C ILE A 140 -8.84 7.96 -9.54
N ALA A 141 -8.00 6.97 -9.82
CA ALA A 141 -8.41 5.71 -10.42
C ALA A 141 -8.13 4.56 -9.46
N ALA A 142 -9.15 3.77 -9.16
CA ALA A 142 -9.04 2.56 -8.36
C ALA A 142 -9.61 1.37 -9.13
N LEU A 143 -8.87 0.27 -9.12
CA LEU A 143 -9.28 -0.97 -9.76
C LEU A 143 -9.27 -2.09 -8.73
N ARG A 144 -10.38 -2.79 -8.60
CA ARG A 144 -10.49 -3.94 -7.71
C ARG A 144 -9.56 -5.08 -8.13
N ASP A 145 -9.25 -5.96 -7.22
CA ASP A 145 -8.68 -7.26 -7.54
C ASP A 145 -9.70 -8.07 -8.37
N PRO A 146 -9.33 -8.61 -9.54
CA PRO A 146 -10.25 -9.39 -10.37
C PRO A 146 -10.78 -10.64 -9.67
N ASP A 147 -9.99 -11.22 -8.76
CA ASP A 147 -10.33 -12.43 -8.01
C ASP A 147 -10.94 -12.12 -6.63
N GLY A 148 -11.02 -10.83 -6.26
CA GLY A 148 -11.52 -10.37 -4.97
C GLY A 148 -12.92 -9.79 -5.02
N ALA A 149 -13.38 -9.30 -3.86
CA ALA A 149 -14.64 -8.59 -3.71
C ALA A 149 -14.64 -7.24 -4.45
N ASN A 150 -15.82 -6.65 -4.61
CA ASN A 150 -15.94 -5.29 -5.11
C ASN A 150 -15.36 -4.28 -4.14
N LEU A 151 -14.98 -3.11 -4.66
CA LEU A 151 -14.60 -1.98 -3.82
C LEU A 151 -15.85 -1.52 -3.05
N ASP A 152 -15.67 -1.32 -1.74
CA ASP A 152 -16.71 -0.74 -0.90
C ASP A 152 -16.80 0.78 -1.11
N ARG A 153 -15.65 1.45 -1.02
CA ARG A 153 -15.57 2.91 -1.16
C ARG A 153 -14.16 3.39 -1.48
N ILE A 154 -14.05 4.64 -1.89
CA ILE A 154 -12.82 5.42 -1.93
C ILE A 154 -12.93 6.49 -0.86
N GLN A 155 -11.95 6.59 0.02
CA GLN A 155 -11.84 7.63 1.04
C GLN A 155 -10.56 8.43 0.84
N VAL A 156 -10.68 9.74 1.00
CA VAL A 156 -9.54 10.65 1.05
C VAL A 156 -9.44 11.19 2.47
N VAL A 157 -8.31 10.93 3.11
CA VAL A 157 -8.02 11.46 4.45
C VAL A 157 -7.03 12.59 4.31
N LYS A 158 -7.45 13.80 4.66
CA LYS A 158 -6.61 14.99 4.70
C LYS A 158 -6.03 15.15 6.11
N GLY A 159 -4.72 15.16 6.22
CA GLY A 159 -4.01 15.46 7.47
C GLY A 159 -3.25 16.77 7.36
N TRP A 160 -3.18 17.52 8.45
CA TRP A 160 -2.37 18.75 8.53
C TRP A 160 -1.84 18.98 9.94
N THR A 161 -0.87 19.86 10.04
CA THR A 161 -0.33 20.34 11.32
C THR A 161 -0.83 21.75 11.56
N ASN A 162 -1.42 22.00 12.72
CA ASN A 162 -1.85 23.32 13.15
C ASN A 162 -0.66 24.19 13.58
N ASP A 163 -0.88 25.49 13.74
CA ASP A 163 0.17 26.44 14.17
C ASP A 163 0.76 26.13 15.54
N ASP A 164 0.02 25.45 16.41
CA ASP A 164 0.48 24.97 17.73
C ASP A 164 1.26 23.65 17.69
N GLY A 165 1.45 23.08 16.49
CA GLY A 165 2.13 21.81 16.28
C GLY A 165 1.26 20.56 16.47
N SER A 166 0.00 20.70 16.81
CA SER A 166 -0.95 19.58 16.91
C SER A 166 -1.32 19.05 15.52
N ALA A 167 -1.54 17.74 15.41
CA ALA A 167 -2.04 17.12 14.19
C ALA A 167 -3.57 17.19 14.13
N ALA A 168 -4.10 17.38 12.93
CA ALA A 168 -5.53 17.34 12.66
C ALA A 168 -5.80 16.54 11.38
N GLU A 169 -7.00 15.99 11.26
CA GLU A 169 -7.43 15.20 10.09
C GLU A 169 -8.90 15.42 9.76
N GLN A 170 -9.23 15.15 8.52
CA GLN A 170 -10.61 15.14 8.00
C GLN A 170 -10.74 14.04 6.94
N VAL A 171 -11.89 13.35 6.94
CA VAL A 171 -12.26 12.33 5.94
C VAL A 171 -13.34 12.90 5.03
#